data_0aa71b1c65cb0c67bac22907f0d9bb58
#
_entry.id   0aa71b1c65cb0c67bac22907f0d9bb58
#
_cell.length_a   1.000
_cell.length_b   1.000
_cell.length_c   1.000
_cell.angle_alpha   90.00
_cell.angle_beta   90.00
_cell.angle_gamma   90.00
#
_symmetry.space_group_name_H-M   'P 1'
#
loop_
_entity.id
_entity.type
_entity.pdbx_description
1 polymer ?
#
loop_
_entity_poly.entity_id
_entity_poly.type
_entity_poly.pdbx_seq_one_letter_code
_entity_poly.pdbx_strand_id
1 'polypeptide(L)'
;MNWNAILDKIQVIGSVLGTIIFTAYITYKTFTSKMEKWRQEDKVVVSKNVERQSKLDCEIMTEADKLKELLNADRVQIYEFHNGIHYANGRSALRTSCTYEACRFGINGCINMLNGVPLSIIPTFIKTLLDKGELLVKNLEDIKETMPSAYYLKKSMNIQSFYDLIIHNANGEPVGFIAVQFCSEDIKDINKDAVKRFAWFVESKLLEM
;
A
#
# COMPACT_ATOMS: atom_id res chain seq x y z
N MET A 1 63.30 -7.41 49.10
CA MET A 1 62.21 -7.23 48.10
C MET A 1 62.45 -8.24 46.98
N ASN A 2 61.53 -9.19 46.75
CA ASN A 2 61.76 -10.30 45.78
C ASN A 2 61.34 -9.85 44.37
N TRP A 3 62.31 -9.32 43.60
CA TRP A 3 62.11 -8.80 42.27
C TRP A 3 61.54 -9.83 41.26
N ASN A 4 61.91 -11.11 41.41
CA ASN A 4 61.41 -12.16 40.52
C ASN A 4 59.90 -12.36 40.71
N ALA A 5 59.37 -12.32 41.92
CA ALA A 5 57.94 -12.45 42.18
C ALA A 5 57.13 -11.26 41.64
N ILE A 6 57.73 -10.06 41.52
CA ILE A 6 57.12 -8.89 40.93
C ILE A 6 57.08 -9.00 39.40
N LEU A 7 58.19 -9.46 38.79
CA LEU A 7 58.25 -9.71 37.34
C LEU A 7 57.25 -10.77 36.88
N ASP A 8 57.12 -11.87 37.61
CA ASP A 8 56.14 -12.92 37.30
C ASP A 8 54.70 -12.39 37.32
N LYS A 9 54.35 -11.57 38.31
CA LYS A 9 53.03 -10.93 38.38
C LYS A 9 52.78 -9.99 37.21
N ILE A 10 53.75 -9.20 36.79
CA ILE A 10 53.65 -8.30 35.64
C ILE A 10 53.45 -9.08 34.36
N GLN A 11 54.18 -10.18 34.19
CA GLN A 11 54.07 -11.04 33.01
C GLN A 11 52.68 -11.71 32.94
N VAL A 12 52.11 -12.19 34.03
CA VAL A 12 50.77 -12.77 34.10
C VAL A 12 49.72 -11.72 33.79
N ILE A 13 49.79 -10.53 34.34
CA ILE A 13 48.86 -9.43 34.08
C ILE A 13 48.91 -9.02 32.59
N GLY A 14 50.13 -8.90 32.04
CA GLY A 14 50.34 -8.57 30.63
C GLY A 14 49.72 -9.61 29.68
N SER A 15 49.89 -10.90 29.98
CA SER A 15 49.29 -11.98 29.16
C SER A 15 47.76 -11.98 29.23
N VAL A 16 47.18 -11.77 30.40
CA VAL A 16 45.73 -11.69 30.58
C VAL A 16 45.15 -10.49 29.83
N LEU A 17 45.75 -9.33 29.94
CA LEU A 17 45.31 -8.13 29.20
C LEU A 17 45.43 -8.31 27.68
N GLY A 18 46.54 -8.92 27.21
CA GLY A 18 46.73 -9.22 25.80
C GLY A 18 45.64 -10.15 25.26
N THR A 19 45.29 -11.19 26.04
CA THR A 19 44.21 -12.13 25.65
C THR A 19 42.87 -11.42 25.57
N ILE A 20 42.53 -10.55 26.52
CA ILE A 20 41.29 -9.78 26.54
C ILE A 20 41.21 -8.88 25.31
N ILE A 21 42.27 -8.12 25.03
CA ILE A 21 42.30 -7.19 23.87
C ILE A 21 42.20 -7.99 22.56
N PHE A 22 42.89 -9.12 22.43
CA PHE A 22 42.83 -9.93 21.23
C PHE A 22 41.43 -10.53 21.01
N THR A 23 40.82 -11.05 22.07
CA THR A 23 39.45 -11.59 21.99
C THR A 23 38.43 -10.49 21.63
N ALA A 24 38.55 -9.33 22.23
CA ALA A 24 37.70 -8.17 21.90
C ALA A 24 37.85 -7.72 20.44
N TYR A 25 39.09 -7.71 19.93
CA TYR A 25 39.37 -7.40 18.52
C TYR A 25 38.77 -8.43 17.55
N ILE A 26 38.92 -9.73 17.82
CA ILE A 26 38.33 -10.77 16.98
C ILE A 26 36.80 -10.67 16.99
N THR A 27 36.19 -10.48 18.16
CA THR A 27 34.73 -10.35 18.30
C THR A 27 34.23 -9.14 17.56
N TYR A 28 34.89 -7.99 17.67
CA TYR A 28 34.57 -6.77 16.94
C TYR A 28 34.66 -6.98 15.42
N LYS A 29 35.75 -7.58 14.93
CA LYS A 29 35.97 -7.85 13.50
C LYS A 29 34.94 -8.82 12.92
N THR A 30 34.61 -9.88 13.65
CA THR A 30 33.58 -10.84 13.21
C THR A 30 32.17 -10.23 13.22
N PHE A 31 31.86 -9.38 14.21
CA PHE A 31 30.60 -8.67 14.28
C PHE A 31 30.44 -7.67 13.13
N THR A 32 31.44 -6.83 12.87
CA THR A 32 31.41 -5.86 11.77
C THR A 32 31.28 -6.56 10.41
N SER A 33 32.01 -7.64 10.17
CA SER A 33 31.92 -8.42 8.94
C SER A 33 30.52 -9.03 8.73
N LYS A 34 29.89 -9.56 9.79
CA LYS A 34 28.51 -10.07 9.72
C LYS A 34 27.50 -8.94 9.44
N MET A 35 27.67 -7.78 10.08
CA MET A 35 26.81 -6.61 9.87
C MET A 35 26.89 -6.10 8.44
N GLU A 36 28.09 -6.03 7.86
CA GLU A 36 28.29 -5.64 6.46
C GLU A 36 27.64 -6.61 5.49
N LYS A 37 27.77 -7.93 5.76
CA LYS A 37 27.13 -8.96 4.94
C LYS A 37 25.59 -8.83 4.98
N TRP A 38 24.98 -8.69 6.15
CA TRP A 38 23.55 -8.46 6.28
C TRP A 38 23.10 -7.19 5.56
N ARG A 39 23.83 -6.08 5.71
CA ARG A 39 23.52 -4.82 5.01
C ARG A 39 23.57 -4.96 3.48
N GLN A 40 24.46 -5.79 2.96
CA GLN A 40 24.53 -6.06 1.52
C GLN A 40 23.39 -6.96 1.07
N GLU A 41 23.07 -8.01 1.83
CA GLU A 41 21.94 -8.89 1.55
C GLU A 41 20.63 -8.11 1.54
N ASP A 42 20.38 -7.24 2.53
CA ASP A 42 19.20 -6.37 2.58
C ASP A 42 19.10 -5.44 1.36
N LYS A 43 20.20 -4.82 0.94
CA LYS A 43 20.21 -3.95 -0.25
C LYS A 43 19.85 -4.72 -1.53
N VAL A 44 20.33 -5.93 -1.69
CA VAL A 44 20.03 -6.77 -2.86
C VAL A 44 18.55 -7.18 -2.85
N VAL A 45 18.00 -7.54 -1.69
CA VAL A 45 16.59 -7.90 -1.53
C VAL A 45 15.70 -6.69 -1.85
N VAL A 46 16.00 -5.53 -1.29
CA VAL A 46 15.25 -4.28 -1.57
C VAL A 46 15.30 -3.95 -3.06
N SER A 47 16.46 -4.03 -3.71
CA SER A 47 16.58 -3.73 -5.14
C SER A 47 15.72 -4.65 -6.01
N LYS A 48 15.75 -5.97 -5.74
CA LYS A 48 14.92 -6.94 -6.47
C LYS A 48 13.42 -6.72 -6.24
N ASN A 49 13.04 -6.37 -5.01
CA ASN A 49 11.64 -6.08 -4.69
C ASN A 49 11.17 -4.82 -5.42
N VAL A 50 11.99 -3.77 -5.47
CA VAL A 50 11.66 -2.53 -6.20
C VAL A 50 11.51 -2.80 -7.71
N GLU A 51 12.41 -3.59 -8.32
CA GLU A 51 12.32 -3.93 -9.73
C GLU A 51 11.03 -4.73 -10.04
N ARG A 52 10.74 -5.74 -9.23
CA ARG A 52 9.52 -6.55 -9.36
C ARG A 52 8.27 -5.70 -9.18
N GLN A 53 8.22 -4.89 -8.13
CA GLN A 53 7.09 -4.00 -7.84
C GLN A 53 6.86 -3.02 -9.00
N SER A 54 7.91 -2.34 -9.46
CA SER A 54 7.82 -1.38 -10.56
C SER A 54 7.29 -2.02 -11.85
N LYS A 55 7.63 -3.27 -12.14
CA LYS A 55 7.09 -4.00 -13.28
C LYS A 55 5.58 -4.25 -13.13
N LEU A 56 5.15 -4.73 -11.96
CA LEU A 56 3.73 -4.97 -11.66
C LEU A 56 2.92 -3.68 -11.71
N ASP A 57 3.48 -2.59 -11.14
CA ASP A 57 2.85 -1.26 -11.16
C ASP A 57 2.64 -0.76 -12.59
N CYS A 58 3.63 -0.94 -13.48
CA CYS A 58 3.50 -0.58 -14.89
C CYS A 58 2.42 -1.42 -15.61
N GLU A 59 2.32 -2.71 -15.32
CA GLU A 59 1.30 -3.58 -15.89
C GLU A 59 -0.10 -3.14 -15.44
N ILE A 60 -0.30 -2.87 -14.14
CA ILE A 60 -1.58 -2.41 -13.58
C ILE A 60 -1.98 -1.06 -14.18
N MET A 61 -1.06 -0.09 -14.24
CA MET A 61 -1.35 1.22 -14.80
C MET A 61 -1.69 1.16 -16.29
N THR A 62 -1.01 0.29 -17.06
CA THR A 62 -1.30 0.09 -18.47
C THR A 62 -2.72 -0.44 -18.68
N GLU A 63 -3.16 -1.41 -17.89
CA GLU A 63 -4.51 -1.96 -18.00
C GLU A 63 -5.58 -0.99 -17.46
N ALA A 64 -5.26 -0.19 -16.43
CA ALA A 64 -6.12 0.88 -15.95
C ALA A 64 -6.37 1.96 -17.02
N ASP A 65 -5.32 2.35 -17.75
CA ASP A 65 -5.44 3.28 -18.88
C ASP A 65 -6.30 2.71 -20.01
N LYS A 66 -6.10 1.44 -20.37
CA LYS A 66 -6.93 0.77 -21.38
C LYS A 66 -8.41 0.73 -20.96
N LEU A 67 -8.69 0.41 -19.69
CA LEU A 67 -10.06 0.40 -19.18
C LEU A 67 -10.67 1.79 -19.22
N LYS A 68 -9.92 2.82 -18.82
CA LYS A 68 -10.35 4.23 -18.87
C LYS A 68 -10.77 4.64 -20.28
N GLU A 69 -9.93 4.34 -21.28
CA GLU A 69 -10.25 4.63 -22.68
C GLU A 69 -11.45 3.83 -23.17
N LEU A 70 -11.52 2.54 -22.87
CA LEU A 70 -12.62 1.65 -23.28
C LEU A 70 -13.98 2.14 -22.75
N LEU A 71 -14.01 2.63 -21.51
CA LEU A 71 -15.23 3.10 -20.85
C LEU A 71 -15.51 4.58 -21.10
N ASN A 72 -14.62 5.29 -21.78
CA ASN A 72 -14.63 6.75 -21.90
C ASN A 72 -14.70 7.42 -20.51
N ALA A 73 -14.08 6.81 -19.50
CA ALA A 73 -14.10 7.31 -18.13
C ALA A 73 -13.10 8.47 -17.93
N ASP A 74 -13.35 9.33 -16.96
CA ASP A 74 -12.45 10.43 -16.63
C ASP A 74 -11.34 9.98 -15.68
N ARG A 75 -11.64 9.01 -14.78
CA ARG A 75 -10.66 8.36 -13.92
C ARG A 75 -10.98 6.88 -13.73
N VAL A 76 -9.92 6.08 -13.64
CA VAL A 76 -9.95 4.72 -13.09
C VAL A 76 -8.97 4.69 -11.94
N GLN A 77 -9.43 4.28 -10.77
CA GLN A 77 -8.65 4.24 -9.55
C GLN A 77 -8.74 2.87 -8.90
N ILE A 78 -7.67 2.46 -8.23
CA ILE A 78 -7.64 1.26 -7.38
C ILE A 78 -7.40 1.73 -5.95
N TYR A 79 -8.25 1.27 -5.06
CA TYR A 79 -8.18 1.52 -3.63
C TYR A 79 -7.89 0.23 -2.89
N GLU A 80 -6.95 0.27 -1.96
CA GLU A 80 -6.63 -0.85 -1.10
C GLU A 80 -6.98 -0.55 0.36
N PHE A 81 -7.52 -1.54 1.06
CA PHE A 81 -7.77 -1.47 2.49
C PHE A 81 -6.51 -1.84 3.26
N HIS A 82 -6.19 -1.09 4.29
CA HIS A 82 -5.04 -1.38 5.13
C HIS A 82 -5.28 -0.96 6.59
N ASN A 83 -4.46 -1.52 7.47
CA ASN A 83 -4.46 -1.14 8.87
C ASN A 83 -3.81 0.25 9.03
N GLY A 84 -4.46 1.09 9.82
CA GLY A 84 -3.88 2.35 10.27
C GLY A 84 -3.23 2.18 11.65
N ILE A 85 -3.33 3.23 12.46
CA ILE A 85 -2.91 3.20 13.87
C ILE A 85 -3.90 2.37 14.71
N HIS A 86 -3.46 1.92 15.88
CA HIS A 86 -4.32 1.32 16.87
C HIS A 86 -4.87 2.37 17.85
N TYR A 87 -6.15 2.26 18.19
CA TYR A 87 -6.75 3.04 19.26
C TYR A 87 -6.33 2.49 20.63
N ALA A 88 -6.53 3.29 21.71
CA ALA A 88 -6.20 2.89 23.07
C ALA A 88 -6.87 1.57 23.55
N ASN A 89 -8.01 1.22 22.95
CA ASN A 89 -8.73 -0.05 23.21
C ASN A 89 -8.23 -1.23 22.34
N GLY A 90 -7.12 -1.08 21.62
CA GLY A 90 -6.53 -2.12 20.75
C GLY A 90 -7.20 -2.28 19.38
N ARG A 91 -8.32 -1.58 19.09
CA ARG A 91 -8.98 -1.63 17.77
C ARG A 91 -8.13 -0.94 16.71
N SER A 92 -8.00 -1.56 15.53
CA SER A 92 -7.35 -0.94 14.36
C SER A 92 -8.20 0.18 13.78
N ALA A 93 -7.56 1.30 13.44
CA ALA A 93 -8.14 2.36 12.63
C ALA A 93 -8.02 1.99 11.15
N LEU A 94 -8.98 1.20 10.64
CA LEU A 94 -8.99 0.76 9.24
C LEU A 94 -9.04 1.96 8.30
N ARG A 95 -8.24 1.89 7.23
CA ARG A 95 -8.07 2.95 6.24
C ARG A 95 -8.16 2.38 4.82
N THR A 96 -8.36 3.26 3.87
CA THR A 96 -8.18 2.99 2.44
C THR A 96 -7.24 4.01 1.83
N SER A 97 -6.42 3.57 0.89
CA SER A 97 -5.57 4.44 0.08
C SER A 97 -5.84 4.16 -1.40
N CYS A 98 -5.87 5.23 -2.20
CA CYS A 98 -5.80 5.10 -3.64
C CYS A 98 -4.35 4.79 -4.02
N THR A 99 -4.08 3.58 -4.51
CA THR A 99 -2.74 3.10 -4.86
C THR A 99 -2.41 3.32 -6.33
N TYR A 100 -3.42 3.32 -7.20
CA TYR A 100 -3.28 3.57 -8.63
C TYR A 100 -4.36 4.51 -9.13
N GLU A 101 -3.99 5.43 -10.03
CA GLU A 101 -4.91 6.40 -10.61
C GLU A 101 -4.56 6.67 -12.08
N ALA A 102 -5.44 6.30 -13.01
CA ALA A 102 -5.37 6.66 -14.41
C ALA A 102 -6.38 7.77 -14.70
N CYS A 103 -5.90 8.96 -15.08
CA CYS A 103 -6.72 10.14 -15.38
C CYS A 103 -6.75 10.43 -16.88
N ARG A 104 -7.89 10.95 -17.36
CA ARG A 104 -8.00 11.55 -18.69
C ARG A 104 -7.22 12.86 -18.73
N PHE A 105 -6.69 13.19 -19.89
CA PHE A 105 -6.03 14.50 -20.09
C PHE A 105 -6.99 15.64 -19.74
N GLY A 106 -6.51 16.61 -18.95
CA GLY A 106 -7.29 17.75 -18.46
C GLY A 106 -8.08 17.49 -17.17
N ILE A 107 -8.11 16.25 -16.66
CA ILE A 107 -8.70 15.91 -15.36
C ILE A 107 -7.59 15.88 -14.30
N ASN A 108 -7.79 16.61 -13.21
CA ASN A 108 -6.84 16.64 -12.10
C ASN A 108 -6.86 15.31 -11.36
N GLY A 109 -5.68 14.76 -11.11
CA GLY A 109 -5.49 13.62 -10.23
C GLY A 109 -5.81 13.97 -8.77
N CYS A 110 -6.31 13.02 -8.02
CA CYS A 110 -6.65 13.17 -6.60
C CYS A 110 -6.02 12.12 -5.68
N ILE A 111 -5.14 11.28 -6.20
CA ILE A 111 -4.45 10.21 -5.46
C ILE A 111 -3.80 10.71 -4.16
N ASN A 112 -3.17 11.89 -4.18
CA ASN A 112 -2.51 12.46 -3.00
C ASN A 112 -3.48 12.81 -1.86
N MET A 113 -4.75 13.13 -2.18
CA MET A 113 -5.79 13.44 -1.19
C MET A 113 -6.44 12.18 -0.62
N LEU A 114 -6.23 11.04 -1.28
CA LEU A 114 -6.90 9.77 -1.01
C LEU A 114 -5.96 8.74 -0.35
N ASN A 115 -4.89 9.21 0.26
CA ASN A 115 -3.94 8.36 0.97
C ASN A 115 -4.31 8.25 2.45
N GLY A 116 -4.55 7.04 2.91
CA GLY A 116 -4.85 6.74 4.31
C GLY A 116 -6.16 7.31 4.83
N VAL A 117 -7.19 7.40 3.99
CA VAL A 117 -8.54 7.86 4.39
C VAL A 117 -9.16 6.87 5.38
N PRO A 118 -9.52 7.29 6.60
CA PRO A 118 -10.19 6.41 7.55
C PRO A 118 -11.55 5.93 7.01
N LEU A 119 -11.82 4.62 7.06
CA LEU A 119 -13.12 4.06 6.64
C LEU A 119 -14.29 4.64 7.43
N SER A 120 -14.03 5.11 8.66
CA SER A 120 -15.02 5.75 9.53
C SER A 120 -15.52 7.11 9.02
N ILE A 121 -14.87 7.72 8.01
CA ILE A 121 -15.34 8.95 7.38
C ILE A 121 -16.49 8.67 6.40
N ILE A 122 -16.47 7.50 5.74
CA ILE A 122 -17.44 7.08 4.72
C ILE A 122 -18.11 5.74 5.06
N PRO A 123 -18.63 5.55 6.30
CA PRO A 123 -19.03 4.23 6.79
C PRO A 123 -20.19 3.64 6.01
N THR A 124 -21.21 4.43 5.68
CA THR A 124 -22.38 3.97 4.94
C THR A 124 -22.03 3.55 3.50
N PHE A 125 -21.12 4.29 2.86
CA PHE A 125 -20.62 3.96 1.53
C PHE A 125 -19.88 2.60 1.55
N ILE A 126 -18.91 2.44 2.45
CA ILE A 126 -18.14 1.19 2.57
C ILE A 126 -19.06 0.00 2.90
N LYS A 127 -19.99 0.17 3.86
CA LYS A 127 -20.96 -0.88 4.19
C LYS A 127 -21.80 -1.26 2.97
N THR A 128 -22.33 -0.30 2.24
CA THR A 128 -23.16 -0.56 1.06
C THR A 128 -22.39 -1.27 -0.04
N LEU A 129 -21.13 -0.85 -0.27
CA LEU A 129 -20.25 -1.45 -1.26
C LEU A 129 -19.88 -2.91 -0.90
N LEU A 130 -19.58 -3.17 0.37
CA LEU A 130 -19.31 -4.53 0.87
C LEU A 130 -20.55 -5.43 0.80
N ASP A 131 -21.73 -4.94 1.19
CA ASP A 131 -22.97 -5.72 1.18
C ASP A 131 -23.43 -6.10 -0.25
N LYS A 132 -23.18 -5.23 -1.25
CA LYS A 132 -23.61 -5.42 -2.63
C LYS A 132 -22.53 -5.98 -3.57
N GLY A 133 -21.26 -5.89 -3.18
CA GLY A 133 -20.09 -6.20 -4.03
C GLY A 133 -19.81 -5.14 -5.08
N GLU A 134 -20.82 -4.38 -5.52
CA GLU A 134 -20.69 -3.30 -6.50
C GLU A 134 -21.65 -2.14 -6.19
N LEU A 135 -21.30 -0.94 -6.62
CA LEU A 135 -22.15 0.25 -6.46
C LEU A 135 -22.09 1.12 -7.72
N LEU A 136 -23.21 1.21 -8.43
CA LEU A 136 -23.40 2.13 -9.55
C LEU A 136 -24.24 3.33 -9.09
N VAL A 137 -23.69 4.52 -9.21
CA VAL A 137 -24.38 5.79 -8.97
C VAL A 137 -24.37 6.59 -10.26
N LYS A 138 -25.55 6.73 -10.87
CA LYS A 138 -25.72 7.40 -12.17
C LYS A 138 -25.69 8.92 -12.03
N ASN A 139 -26.16 9.45 -10.91
CA ASN A 139 -26.10 10.86 -10.57
C ASN A 139 -25.64 10.98 -9.11
N LEU A 140 -24.61 11.76 -8.84
CA LEU A 140 -24.05 11.92 -7.49
C LEU A 140 -25.09 12.48 -6.49
N GLU A 141 -26.04 13.32 -6.93
CA GLU A 141 -27.07 13.88 -6.06
C GLU A 141 -27.99 12.79 -5.45
N ASP A 142 -28.12 11.62 -6.10
CA ASP A 142 -28.96 10.51 -5.59
C ASP A 142 -28.48 9.94 -4.24
N ILE A 143 -27.18 10.12 -3.90
CA ILE A 143 -26.61 9.61 -2.66
C ILE A 143 -26.45 10.69 -1.58
N LYS A 144 -26.86 11.93 -1.85
CA LYS A 144 -26.64 13.08 -0.95
C LYS A 144 -27.23 12.86 0.44
N GLU A 145 -28.44 12.33 0.51
CA GLU A 145 -29.12 12.09 1.79
C GLU A 145 -28.76 10.74 2.44
N THR A 146 -28.50 9.74 1.61
CA THR A 146 -28.23 8.37 2.09
C THR A 146 -26.77 8.14 2.48
N MET A 147 -25.82 8.82 1.81
CA MET A 147 -24.39 8.71 2.00
C MET A 147 -23.70 10.08 1.99
N PRO A 148 -24.06 11.02 2.87
CA PRO A 148 -23.63 12.43 2.76
C PRO A 148 -22.11 12.60 2.79
N SER A 149 -21.38 11.83 3.61
CA SER A 149 -19.92 11.93 3.66
C SER A 149 -19.27 11.51 2.34
N ALA A 150 -19.73 10.42 1.72
CA ALA A 150 -19.25 9.99 0.41
C ALA A 150 -19.64 10.99 -0.69
N TYR A 151 -20.85 11.52 -0.64
CA TYR A 151 -21.29 12.58 -1.54
C TYR A 151 -20.35 13.79 -1.52
N TYR A 152 -20.07 14.36 -0.34
CA TYR A 152 -19.21 15.54 -0.24
C TYR A 152 -17.77 15.23 -0.65
N LEU A 153 -17.24 14.04 -0.30
CA LEU A 153 -15.92 13.60 -0.72
C LEU A 153 -15.84 13.49 -2.25
N LYS A 154 -16.79 12.80 -2.90
CA LYS A 154 -16.81 12.64 -4.36
C LYS A 154 -17.07 13.97 -5.06
N LYS A 155 -17.91 14.83 -4.51
CA LYS A 155 -18.17 16.18 -5.03
C LYS A 155 -16.93 17.08 -5.01
N SER A 156 -16.10 17.00 -3.96
CA SER A 156 -14.82 17.74 -3.88
C SER A 156 -13.82 17.32 -4.96
N MET A 157 -13.97 16.11 -5.50
CA MET A 157 -13.17 15.57 -6.61
C MET A 157 -13.83 15.80 -7.98
N ASN A 158 -14.90 16.60 -8.03
CA ASN A 158 -15.68 16.92 -9.24
C ASN A 158 -16.31 15.70 -9.92
N ILE A 159 -16.67 14.66 -9.17
CA ILE A 159 -17.31 13.45 -9.68
C ILE A 159 -18.82 13.70 -9.82
N GLN A 160 -19.40 13.34 -10.96
CA GLN A 160 -20.84 13.42 -11.25
C GLN A 160 -21.52 12.06 -11.16
N SER A 161 -20.81 11.02 -11.60
CA SER A 161 -21.29 9.66 -11.57
C SER A 161 -20.13 8.67 -11.42
N PHE A 162 -20.40 7.45 -10.92
CA PHE A 162 -19.33 6.47 -10.69
C PHE A 162 -19.85 5.03 -10.63
N TYR A 163 -18.94 4.11 -10.85
CA TYR A 163 -19.12 2.69 -10.61
C TYR A 163 -17.95 2.16 -9.80
N ASP A 164 -18.24 1.63 -8.63
CA ASP A 164 -17.25 1.04 -7.74
C ASP A 164 -17.51 -0.47 -7.61
N LEU A 165 -16.44 -1.28 -7.65
CA LEU A 165 -16.46 -2.74 -7.61
C LEU A 165 -15.44 -3.23 -6.57
N ILE A 166 -15.86 -4.07 -5.62
CA ILE A 166 -14.98 -4.70 -4.62
C ILE A 166 -14.00 -5.65 -5.32
N ILE A 167 -12.76 -5.67 -4.82
CA ILE A 167 -11.73 -6.65 -5.15
C ILE A 167 -11.40 -7.51 -3.93
N HIS A 168 -11.06 -8.77 -4.20
CA HIS A 168 -10.85 -9.79 -3.17
C HIS A 168 -9.46 -10.41 -3.26
N ASN A 169 -8.98 -10.92 -2.13
CA ASN A 169 -7.81 -11.80 -2.14
C ASN A 169 -8.20 -13.26 -2.50
N ALA A 170 -7.21 -14.15 -2.54
CA ALA A 170 -7.41 -15.57 -2.86
C ALA A 170 -8.37 -16.30 -1.90
N ASN A 171 -8.57 -15.78 -0.69
CA ASN A 171 -9.47 -16.34 0.31
C ASN A 171 -10.91 -15.79 0.18
N GLY A 172 -11.17 -14.91 -0.78
CA GLY A 172 -12.47 -14.25 -0.96
C GLY A 172 -12.71 -13.10 0.04
N GLU A 173 -11.68 -12.62 0.73
CA GLU A 173 -11.79 -11.49 1.64
C GLU A 173 -11.64 -10.17 0.87
N PRO A 174 -12.45 -9.13 1.17
CA PRO A 174 -12.34 -7.85 0.49
C PRO A 174 -11.03 -7.16 0.87
N VAL A 175 -10.21 -6.82 -0.13
CA VAL A 175 -8.92 -6.13 0.06
C VAL A 175 -8.92 -4.70 -0.46
N GLY A 176 -9.95 -4.30 -1.19
CA GLY A 176 -10.05 -2.96 -1.76
C GLY A 176 -11.24 -2.84 -2.72
N PHE A 177 -11.19 -1.84 -3.58
CA PHE A 177 -12.16 -1.65 -4.65
C PHE A 177 -11.58 -0.88 -5.83
N ILE A 178 -12.15 -1.11 -7.01
CA ILE A 178 -11.89 -0.32 -8.22
C ILE A 178 -12.99 0.73 -8.32
N ALA A 179 -12.60 1.97 -8.65
CA ALA A 179 -13.51 3.07 -8.90
C ALA A 179 -13.37 3.57 -10.33
N VAL A 180 -14.45 3.56 -11.09
CA VAL A 180 -14.57 4.17 -12.41
C VAL A 180 -15.42 5.43 -12.26
N GLN A 181 -14.87 6.59 -12.64
CA GLN A 181 -15.46 7.90 -12.32
C GLN A 181 -15.62 8.76 -13.57
N PHE A 182 -16.72 9.53 -13.58
CA PHE A 182 -17.07 10.49 -14.63
C PHE A 182 -17.29 11.86 -13.99
N CYS A 183 -16.59 12.85 -14.50
CA CYS A 183 -16.57 14.22 -13.93
C CYS A 183 -17.48 15.21 -14.69
N SER A 184 -17.88 14.90 -15.92
CA SER A 184 -18.59 15.82 -16.80
C SER A 184 -19.99 15.35 -17.20
N GLU A 185 -20.30 14.07 -17.06
CA GLU A 185 -21.55 13.48 -17.55
C GLU A 185 -22.08 12.42 -16.59
N ASP A 186 -23.41 12.25 -16.60
CA ASP A 186 -24.07 11.12 -15.95
C ASP A 186 -23.83 9.85 -16.76
N ILE A 187 -23.47 8.76 -16.11
CA ILE A 187 -23.34 7.46 -16.76
C ILE A 187 -24.72 6.99 -17.24
N LYS A 188 -24.88 6.81 -18.55
CA LYS A 188 -26.09 6.21 -19.10
C LYS A 188 -26.05 4.69 -18.99
N ASP A 189 -24.92 4.10 -19.31
CA ASP A 189 -24.65 2.66 -19.21
C ASP A 189 -23.14 2.43 -19.07
N ILE A 190 -22.72 1.36 -18.35
CA ILE A 190 -21.33 1.01 -18.17
C ILE A 190 -21.11 -0.46 -18.51
N ASN A 191 -20.04 -0.75 -19.23
CA ASN A 191 -19.60 -2.12 -19.48
C ASN A 191 -19.01 -2.75 -18.21
N LYS A 192 -19.90 -3.26 -17.34
CA LYS A 192 -19.53 -3.91 -16.09
C LYS A 192 -18.60 -5.10 -16.27
N ASP A 193 -18.74 -5.86 -17.38
CA ASP A 193 -17.90 -7.02 -17.65
C ASP A 193 -16.45 -6.61 -17.92
N ALA A 194 -16.23 -5.44 -18.54
CA ALA A 194 -14.89 -4.91 -18.71
C ALA A 194 -14.25 -4.56 -17.35
N VAL A 195 -15.02 -3.94 -16.43
CA VAL A 195 -14.54 -3.62 -15.09
C VAL A 195 -14.26 -4.89 -14.28
N LYS A 196 -15.12 -5.92 -14.38
CA LYS A 196 -14.91 -7.22 -13.71
C LYS A 196 -13.65 -7.93 -14.23
N ARG A 197 -13.40 -7.93 -15.55
CA ARG A 197 -12.16 -8.50 -16.10
C ARG A 197 -10.92 -7.76 -15.58
N PHE A 198 -10.99 -6.43 -15.49
CA PHE A 198 -9.92 -5.65 -14.91
C PHE A 198 -9.74 -5.95 -13.41
N ALA A 199 -10.83 -6.12 -12.65
CA ALA A 199 -10.77 -6.52 -11.25
C ALA A 199 -10.04 -7.86 -11.07
N TRP A 200 -10.37 -8.89 -11.84
CA TRP A 200 -9.67 -10.17 -11.80
C TRP A 200 -8.16 -10.05 -12.13
N PHE A 201 -7.84 -9.20 -13.10
CA PHE A 201 -6.44 -8.92 -13.42
C PHE A 201 -5.73 -8.28 -12.23
N VAL A 202 -6.30 -7.24 -11.59
CA VAL A 202 -5.74 -6.57 -10.41
C VAL A 202 -5.61 -7.55 -9.24
N GLU A 203 -6.65 -8.31 -8.93
CA GLU A 203 -6.63 -9.34 -7.89
C GLU A 203 -5.46 -10.33 -8.10
N SER A 204 -5.25 -10.80 -9.34
CA SER A 204 -4.12 -11.69 -9.65
C SER A 204 -2.76 -11.02 -9.42
N LYS A 205 -2.63 -9.73 -9.73
CA LYS A 205 -1.36 -8.99 -9.56
C LYS A 205 -1.06 -8.65 -8.10
N LEU A 206 -2.09 -8.31 -7.33
CA LEU A 206 -1.93 -8.06 -5.89
C LEU A 206 -1.48 -9.33 -5.12
N LEU A 207 -1.78 -10.52 -5.63
CA LEU A 207 -1.26 -11.78 -5.08
C LEU A 207 0.22 -12.03 -5.39
N GLU A 208 0.75 -11.38 -6.41
CA GLU A 208 2.16 -11.49 -6.79
C GLU A 208 3.05 -10.51 -5.99
N MET A 209 2.48 -9.51 -5.31
CA MET A 209 3.20 -8.51 -4.51
C MET A 209 3.59 -9.06 -3.14
#